data_17c185bc374e1ad2c78b0dfab2c25676
#
_entry.id   17c185bc374e1ad2c78b0dfab2c25676
#
_cell.length_a   1.000
_cell.length_b   1.000
_cell.length_c   1.000
_cell.angle_alpha   90.00
_cell.angle_beta   90.00
_cell.angle_gamma   90.00
#
_symmetry.space_group_name_H-M   'P 1'
#
loop_
_entity.id
_entity.type
_entity.pdbx_description
1 polymer ?
#
loop_
_entity_poly.entity_id
_entity_poly.type
_entity_poly.pdbx_seq_one_letter_code
_entity_poly.pdbx_strand_id
1 'polypeptide(L)'
;DITYPNQTNKVSAKGYTMGYIGSVILLLINLIMINFYETFGFNSEIAAMKSSFAIVGLWWLIFSQYSFYHLPSGNKGVKIPKNIIWNGFRELKSVYRFIRTSKRFTRFLLAFFIFSFSLQTVLYIASYFGVSEIEWSSSSQQTSGLIISILLIQVVAIGGAYMFTKMAQKYGNILVLTFAIFLWGAVCLYAYFIKSPIQFYMIAGLVGLLMGGTQPVARATYSLFIPDTKDTTSFFSFYDVTEKIGIVFGMIFYAIAAQITGTVRFSVIIFMFFFFLGAILLTRVPKIDRNKLA
;
A
#
# COMPACT_ATOMS: atom_id res chain seq x y z
N ASP A 1 16.31 -6.67 -10.05
CA ASP A 1 17.18 -7.24 -11.08
C ASP A 1 17.71 -6.24 -12.10
N ILE A 2 17.00 -5.14 -12.31
CA ILE A 2 17.38 -4.10 -13.31
C ILE A 2 17.72 -2.75 -12.65
N THR A 3 17.85 -2.71 -11.33
CA THR A 3 18.06 -1.47 -10.60
C THR A 3 19.28 -1.56 -9.69
N TYR A 4 20.15 -0.55 -9.76
CA TYR A 4 21.27 -0.43 -8.85
C TYR A 4 20.82 -0.11 -7.41
N PRO A 5 21.54 -0.56 -6.36
CA PRO A 5 21.17 -0.33 -4.97
C PRO A 5 20.96 1.14 -4.60
N ASN A 6 21.72 2.05 -5.20
CA ASN A 6 21.59 3.51 -5.01
C ASN A 6 20.33 4.14 -5.64
N GLN A 7 19.64 3.41 -6.52
CA GLN A 7 18.46 3.88 -7.25
C GLN A 7 17.14 3.25 -6.76
N THR A 8 17.19 2.28 -5.84
CA THR A 8 16.01 1.50 -5.39
C THR A 8 14.88 2.38 -4.89
N ASN A 9 15.17 3.39 -4.06
CA ASN A 9 14.18 4.34 -3.59
C ASN A 9 13.51 5.11 -4.74
N LYS A 10 14.29 5.58 -5.70
CA LYS A 10 13.80 6.37 -6.84
C LYS A 10 12.92 5.53 -7.77
N VAL A 11 13.35 4.30 -8.05
CA VAL A 11 12.59 3.38 -8.93
C VAL A 11 11.31 2.91 -8.25
N SER A 12 11.36 2.56 -6.96
CA SER A 12 10.18 2.21 -6.18
C SER A 12 9.15 3.35 -6.15
N ALA A 13 9.58 4.58 -5.83
CA ALA A 13 8.70 5.74 -5.84
C ALA A 13 8.09 6.01 -7.22
N LYS A 14 8.89 5.88 -8.29
CA LYS A 14 8.41 6.08 -9.66
C LYS A 14 7.33 5.05 -10.04
N GLY A 15 7.50 3.79 -9.64
CA GLY A 15 6.50 2.74 -9.84
C GLY A 15 5.18 3.05 -9.12
N TYR A 16 5.23 3.40 -7.85
CA TYR A 16 4.04 3.81 -7.09
C TYR A 16 3.38 5.06 -7.65
N THR A 17 4.17 6.09 -8.01
CA THR A 17 3.65 7.31 -8.63
C THR A 17 2.88 7.03 -9.93
N MET A 18 3.43 6.17 -10.81
CA MET A 18 2.74 5.76 -12.05
C MET A 18 1.45 5.00 -11.74
N GLY A 19 1.45 4.16 -10.70
CA GLY A 19 0.25 3.48 -10.21
C GLY A 19 -0.83 4.46 -9.75
N TYR A 20 -0.47 5.47 -8.96
CA TYR A 20 -1.42 6.51 -8.52
C TYR A 20 -1.97 7.33 -9.69
N ILE A 21 -1.13 7.74 -10.64
CA ILE A 21 -1.56 8.44 -11.86
C ILE A 21 -2.54 7.58 -12.65
N GLY A 22 -2.22 6.31 -12.88
CA GLY A 22 -3.11 5.38 -13.58
C GLY A 22 -4.45 5.20 -12.87
N SER A 23 -4.43 5.10 -11.53
CA SER A 23 -5.64 4.99 -10.71
C SER A 23 -6.52 6.24 -10.80
N VAL A 24 -5.92 7.45 -10.76
CA VAL A 24 -6.66 8.71 -10.92
C VAL A 24 -7.31 8.80 -12.29
N ILE A 25 -6.56 8.51 -13.35
CA ILE A 25 -7.08 8.54 -14.73
C ILE A 25 -8.26 7.57 -14.88
N LEU A 26 -8.10 6.32 -14.46
CA LEU A 26 -9.13 5.31 -14.57
C LEU A 26 -10.38 5.66 -13.75
N LEU A 27 -10.18 6.18 -12.52
CA LEU A 27 -11.29 6.61 -11.66
C LEU A 27 -12.06 7.76 -12.31
N LEU A 28 -11.38 8.75 -12.87
CA LEU A 28 -12.01 9.88 -13.57
C LEU A 28 -12.80 9.41 -14.79
N ILE A 29 -12.23 8.52 -15.61
CA ILE A 29 -12.94 7.93 -16.76
C ILE A 29 -14.23 7.25 -16.32
N ASN A 30 -14.15 6.41 -15.28
CA ASN A 30 -15.32 5.70 -14.76
C ASN A 30 -16.36 6.67 -14.17
N LEU A 31 -15.94 7.72 -13.46
CA LEU A 31 -16.84 8.73 -12.91
C LEU A 31 -17.58 9.52 -14.01
N ILE A 32 -16.85 9.95 -15.04
CA ILE A 32 -17.46 10.64 -16.19
C ILE A 32 -18.47 9.72 -16.87
N MET A 33 -18.12 8.47 -17.10
CA MET A 33 -19.01 7.50 -17.74
C MET A 33 -20.28 7.23 -16.91
N ILE A 34 -20.15 7.15 -15.57
CA ILE A 34 -21.29 6.90 -14.68
C ILE A 34 -22.18 8.13 -14.60
N ASN A 35 -21.63 9.35 -14.46
CA ASN A 35 -22.41 10.58 -14.36
C ASN A 35 -23.11 10.95 -15.68
N PHE A 36 -22.50 10.63 -16.81
CA PHE A 36 -23.04 10.89 -18.15
C PHE A 36 -23.45 9.62 -18.87
N TYR A 37 -24.03 8.66 -18.14
CA TYR A 37 -24.32 7.30 -18.64
C TYR A 37 -25.17 7.31 -19.93
N GLU A 38 -26.14 8.22 -20.07
CA GLU A 38 -26.96 8.35 -21.27
C GLU A 38 -26.13 8.74 -22.50
N THR A 39 -25.18 9.65 -22.35
CA THR A 39 -24.28 10.09 -23.44
C THR A 39 -23.39 8.92 -23.94
N PHE A 40 -23.05 7.99 -23.05
CA PHE A 40 -22.30 6.78 -23.37
C PHE A 40 -23.20 5.61 -23.86
N GLY A 41 -24.53 5.84 -24.00
CA GLY A 41 -25.48 4.84 -24.51
C GLY A 41 -25.90 3.79 -23.48
N PHE A 42 -25.73 4.04 -22.19
CA PHE A 42 -26.22 3.14 -21.14
C PHE A 42 -27.66 3.49 -20.75
N ASN A 43 -28.48 2.45 -20.52
CA ASN A 43 -29.88 2.59 -20.13
C ASN A 43 -30.09 3.02 -18.65
N SER A 44 -29.03 2.97 -17.83
CA SER A 44 -29.05 3.34 -16.41
C SER A 44 -27.66 3.54 -15.84
N GLU A 45 -27.57 4.32 -14.76
CA GLU A 45 -26.35 4.49 -13.97
C GLU A 45 -25.78 3.15 -13.51
N ILE A 46 -26.64 2.20 -13.10
CA ILE A 46 -26.23 0.86 -12.66
C ILE A 46 -25.58 0.08 -13.83
N ALA A 47 -26.07 0.24 -15.06
CA ALA A 47 -25.45 -0.41 -16.23
C ALA A 47 -24.06 0.17 -16.51
N ALA A 48 -23.87 1.49 -16.38
CA ALA A 48 -22.58 2.14 -16.49
C ALA A 48 -21.63 1.69 -15.37
N MET A 49 -22.09 1.57 -14.12
CA MET A 49 -21.30 1.05 -12.98
C MET A 49 -20.83 -0.39 -13.23
N LYS A 50 -21.68 -1.28 -13.77
CA LYS A 50 -21.28 -2.64 -14.13
C LYS A 50 -20.22 -2.64 -15.23
N SER A 51 -20.34 -1.75 -16.22
CA SER A 51 -19.37 -1.61 -17.29
C SER A 51 -18.03 -1.08 -16.81
N SER A 52 -17.99 -0.27 -15.73
CA SER A 52 -16.75 0.18 -15.10
C SER A 52 -15.86 -0.99 -14.68
N PHE A 53 -16.42 -2.06 -14.14
CA PHE A 53 -15.63 -3.25 -13.76
C PHE A 53 -14.97 -3.91 -14.97
N ALA A 54 -15.66 -3.96 -16.11
CA ALA A 54 -15.09 -4.49 -17.36
C ALA A 54 -13.96 -3.57 -17.86
N ILE A 55 -14.13 -2.24 -17.78
CA ILE A 55 -13.11 -1.26 -18.16
C ILE A 55 -11.87 -1.40 -17.26
N VAL A 56 -12.02 -1.61 -15.95
CA VAL A 56 -10.90 -1.90 -15.06
C VAL A 56 -10.15 -3.15 -15.49
N GLY A 57 -10.86 -4.23 -15.84
CA GLY A 57 -10.25 -5.46 -16.36
C GLY A 57 -9.47 -5.23 -17.66
N LEU A 58 -10.05 -4.51 -18.61
CA LEU A 58 -9.39 -4.14 -19.87
C LEU A 58 -8.14 -3.26 -19.64
N TRP A 59 -8.23 -2.28 -18.73
CA TRP A 59 -7.11 -1.44 -18.34
C TRP A 59 -5.92 -2.27 -17.86
N TRP A 60 -6.17 -3.21 -16.94
CA TRP A 60 -5.14 -4.13 -16.46
C TRP A 60 -4.55 -4.97 -17.58
N LEU A 61 -5.39 -5.49 -18.45
CA LEU A 61 -4.97 -6.35 -19.56
C LEU A 61 -4.09 -5.59 -20.56
N ILE A 62 -4.45 -4.37 -20.94
CA ILE A 62 -3.67 -3.53 -21.88
C ILE A 62 -2.31 -3.16 -21.28
N PHE A 63 -2.29 -2.64 -20.06
CA PHE A 63 -1.02 -2.22 -19.44
C PHE A 63 -0.11 -3.40 -19.06
N SER A 64 -0.68 -4.58 -18.78
CA SER A 64 0.15 -5.78 -18.57
C SER A 64 0.89 -6.20 -19.85
N GLN A 65 0.26 -6.07 -21.04
CA GLN A 65 0.94 -6.37 -22.31
C GLN A 65 2.15 -5.45 -22.54
N TYR A 66 2.02 -4.15 -22.21
CA TYR A 66 3.14 -3.22 -22.27
C TYR A 66 4.30 -3.68 -21.38
N SER A 67 4.00 -4.12 -20.16
CA SER A 67 5.00 -4.64 -19.22
C SER A 67 5.67 -5.91 -19.76
N PHE A 68 4.89 -6.86 -20.30
CA PHE A 68 5.42 -8.11 -20.85
C PHE A 68 6.32 -7.87 -22.08
N TYR A 69 6.01 -6.86 -22.88
CA TYR A 69 6.82 -6.52 -24.04
C TYR A 69 8.20 -5.96 -23.67
N HIS A 70 8.29 -5.19 -22.57
CA HIS A 70 9.52 -4.50 -22.16
C HIS A 70 10.34 -5.30 -21.15
N LEU A 71 9.75 -6.28 -20.46
CA LEU A 71 10.50 -7.10 -19.51
C LEU A 71 11.38 -8.12 -20.23
N PRO A 72 12.61 -8.36 -19.73
CA PRO A 72 13.47 -9.39 -20.30
C PRO A 72 12.76 -10.74 -20.24
N SER A 73 12.80 -11.48 -21.36
CA SER A 73 12.26 -12.83 -21.44
C SER A 73 12.96 -13.72 -20.42
N GLY A 74 12.22 -14.41 -19.57
CA GLY A 74 12.77 -15.44 -18.72
C GLY A 74 13.43 -16.58 -19.53
N ASN A 75 14.15 -17.46 -18.88
CA ASN A 75 14.84 -18.58 -19.53
C ASN A 75 13.84 -19.42 -20.32
N LYS A 76 13.90 -19.30 -21.65
CA LYS A 76 13.12 -20.13 -22.57
C LYS A 76 13.57 -21.58 -22.43
N GLY A 77 12.68 -22.50 -22.10
CA GLY A 77 12.94 -23.94 -22.08
C GLY A 77 13.01 -24.61 -20.70
N VAL A 78 12.75 -23.88 -19.63
CA VAL A 78 12.56 -24.51 -18.32
C VAL A 78 11.24 -25.27 -18.32
N LYS A 79 11.30 -26.62 -18.25
CA LYS A 79 10.10 -27.46 -18.13
C LYS A 79 9.36 -27.09 -16.84
N ILE A 80 8.08 -26.74 -16.96
CA ILE A 80 7.22 -26.45 -15.82
C ILE A 80 7.12 -27.73 -14.97
N PRO A 81 7.61 -27.73 -13.70
CA PRO A 81 7.56 -28.92 -12.87
C PRO A 81 6.10 -29.26 -12.53
N LYS A 82 5.76 -30.56 -12.51
CA LYS A 82 4.39 -31.07 -12.23
C LYS A 82 3.82 -30.57 -10.89
N ASN A 83 4.68 -30.16 -9.94
CA ASN A 83 4.30 -29.74 -8.59
C ASN A 83 4.59 -28.24 -8.34
N ILE A 84 4.20 -27.36 -9.28
CA ILE A 84 4.54 -25.93 -9.23
C ILE A 84 4.09 -25.23 -7.94
N ILE A 85 2.90 -25.55 -7.42
CA ILE A 85 2.36 -24.97 -6.18
C ILE A 85 3.22 -25.34 -4.98
N TRP A 86 3.61 -26.62 -4.86
CA TRP A 86 4.45 -27.08 -3.76
C TRP A 86 5.89 -26.56 -3.88
N ASN A 87 6.38 -26.31 -5.09
CA ASN A 87 7.67 -25.67 -5.30
C ASN A 87 7.66 -24.23 -4.81
N GLY A 88 6.62 -23.44 -5.15
CA GLY A 88 6.47 -22.09 -4.62
C GLY A 88 6.44 -22.05 -3.08
N PHE A 89 5.74 -22.97 -2.44
CA PHE A 89 5.75 -23.08 -0.97
C PHE A 89 7.13 -23.43 -0.42
N ARG A 90 7.88 -24.31 -1.08
CA ARG A 90 9.26 -24.66 -0.70
C ARG A 90 10.21 -23.48 -0.85
N GLU A 91 10.06 -22.69 -1.91
CA GLU A 91 10.83 -21.46 -2.14
C GLU A 91 10.55 -20.42 -1.04
N LEU A 92 9.30 -20.15 -0.73
CA LEU A 92 8.93 -19.26 0.40
C LEU A 92 9.52 -19.76 1.73
N LYS A 93 9.51 -21.07 2.00
CA LYS A 93 10.12 -21.65 3.19
C LYS A 93 11.65 -21.49 3.18
N SER A 94 12.29 -21.55 2.03
CA SER A 94 13.74 -21.30 1.88
C SER A 94 14.08 -19.84 2.18
N VAL A 95 13.32 -18.89 1.61
CA VAL A 95 13.44 -17.46 1.89
C VAL A 95 13.25 -17.19 3.39
N TYR A 96 12.24 -17.76 4.01
CA TYR A 96 12.01 -17.62 5.47
C TYR A 96 13.20 -18.10 6.29
N ARG A 97 13.80 -19.26 5.96
CA ARG A 97 15.01 -19.76 6.64
C ARG A 97 16.17 -18.78 6.49
N PHE A 98 16.37 -18.25 5.27
CA PHE A 98 17.42 -17.26 5.03
C PHE A 98 17.20 -15.99 5.85
N ILE A 99 15.97 -15.45 5.86
CA ILE A 99 15.63 -14.25 6.63
C ILE A 99 15.98 -14.42 8.12
N ARG A 100 15.71 -15.58 8.68
CA ARG A 100 16.04 -15.90 10.09
C ARG A 100 17.54 -15.90 10.40
N THR A 101 18.41 -16.09 9.43
CA THR A 101 19.85 -16.00 9.66
C THR A 101 20.34 -14.56 9.84
N SER A 102 19.61 -13.58 9.29
CA SER A 102 19.93 -12.16 9.39
C SER A 102 19.09 -11.47 10.45
N LYS A 103 19.68 -11.11 11.59
CA LYS A 103 19.02 -10.34 12.67
C LYS A 103 18.37 -9.06 12.17
N ARG A 104 19.00 -8.40 11.20
CA ARG A 104 18.52 -7.16 10.60
C ARG A 104 17.27 -7.38 9.76
N PHE A 105 17.31 -8.36 8.86
CA PHE A 105 16.20 -8.69 7.99
C PHE A 105 14.97 -9.15 8.81
N THR A 106 15.19 -10.05 9.78
CA THR A 106 14.14 -10.52 10.69
C THR A 106 13.48 -9.37 11.46
N ARG A 107 14.27 -8.44 12.03
CA ARG A 107 13.72 -7.29 12.77
C ARG A 107 12.93 -6.35 11.88
N PHE A 108 13.43 -6.08 10.67
CA PHE A 108 12.70 -5.26 9.70
C PHE A 108 11.38 -5.93 9.29
N LEU A 109 11.40 -7.23 8.97
CA LEU A 109 10.21 -7.94 8.54
C LEU A 109 9.15 -8.02 9.64
N LEU A 110 9.56 -8.19 10.90
CA LEU A 110 8.64 -8.14 12.04
C LEU A 110 8.00 -6.75 12.18
N ALA A 111 8.81 -5.69 12.09
CA ALA A 111 8.30 -4.32 12.12
C ALA A 111 7.37 -4.06 10.91
N PHE A 112 7.77 -4.51 9.70
CA PHE A 112 6.98 -4.42 8.48
C PHE A 112 5.63 -5.10 8.64
N PHE A 113 5.59 -6.32 9.14
CA PHE A 113 4.33 -7.04 9.37
C PHE A 113 3.40 -6.24 10.29
N ILE A 114 3.89 -5.72 11.40
CA ILE A 114 3.09 -4.98 12.39
C ILE A 114 2.54 -3.67 11.82
N PHE A 115 3.36 -2.86 11.15
CA PHE A 115 2.83 -1.61 10.63
C PHE A 115 2.05 -1.80 9.31
N SER A 116 2.42 -2.76 8.46
CA SER A 116 1.72 -3.04 7.21
C SER A 116 0.31 -3.56 7.47
N PHE A 117 0.16 -4.49 8.42
CA PHE A 117 -1.15 -4.96 8.85
C PHE A 117 -2.06 -3.79 9.28
N SER A 118 -1.54 -2.84 10.05
CA SER A 118 -2.30 -1.65 10.49
C SER A 118 -2.61 -0.71 9.32
N LEU A 119 -1.59 -0.43 8.50
CA LEU A 119 -1.71 0.48 7.36
C LEU A 119 -2.77 0.00 6.36
N GLN A 120 -2.67 -1.26 5.95
CA GLN A 120 -3.61 -1.82 4.99
C GLN A 120 -5.04 -1.87 5.55
N THR A 121 -5.19 -2.26 6.82
CA THR A 121 -6.51 -2.28 7.45
C THR A 121 -7.13 -0.89 7.50
N VAL A 122 -6.37 0.12 7.93
CA VAL A 122 -6.86 1.52 7.98
C VAL A 122 -7.28 2.00 6.59
N LEU A 123 -6.52 1.67 5.53
CA LEU A 123 -6.89 2.02 4.16
C LEU A 123 -8.19 1.34 3.71
N TYR A 124 -8.37 0.06 4.02
CA TYR A 124 -9.59 -0.67 3.64
C TYR A 124 -10.84 -0.19 4.39
N ILE A 125 -10.70 0.19 5.67
CA ILE A 125 -11.84 0.66 6.47
C ILE A 125 -12.12 2.16 6.30
N ALA A 126 -11.23 2.93 5.68
CA ALA A 126 -11.35 4.39 5.56
C ALA A 126 -12.67 4.84 4.92
N SER A 127 -13.13 4.15 3.88
CA SER A 127 -14.42 4.46 3.23
C SER A 127 -15.60 4.14 4.15
N TYR A 128 -15.56 3.01 4.86
CA TYR A 128 -16.59 2.65 5.82
C TYR A 128 -16.63 3.63 6.99
N PHE A 129 -15.48 4.05 7.50
CA PHE A 129 -15.36 5.11 8.49
C PHE A 129 -16.00 6.42 8.00
N GLY A 130 -15.73 6.81 6.76
CA GLY A 130 -16.34 8.00 6.15
C GLY A 130 -17.87 7.93 6.04
N VAL A 131 -18.41 6.72 5.80
CA VAL A 131 -19.88 6.52 5.76
C VAL A 131 -20.49 6.58 7.15
N SER A 132 -19.87 5.93 8.15
CA SER A 132 -20.49 5.68 9.45
C SER A 132 -20.24 6.77 10.49
N GLU A 133 -19.12 7.51 10.37
CA GLU A 133 -18.65 8.38 11.46
C GLU A 133 -18.67 9.89 11.11
N ILE A 134 -18.84 10.24 9.85
CA ILE A 134 -18.83 11.63 9.39
C ILE A 134 -20.26 12.13 9.19
N GLU A 135 -20.55 13.32 9.72
CA GLU A 135 -21.84 13.98 9.64
C GLU A 135 -21.99 14.70 8.28
N TRP A 136 -22.52 13.96 7.29
CA TRP A 136 -22.81 14.49 5.97
C TRP A 136 -24.20 15.17 5.96
N SER A 137 -24.35 16.28 5.25
CA SER A 137 -25.63 16.99 5.15
C SER A 137 -26.66 16.25 4.29
N SER A 138 -26.22 15.38 3.38
CA SER A 138 -27.08 14.57 2.51
C SER A 138 -26.37 13.33 1.99
N SER A 139 -27.12 12.32 1.51
CA SER A 139 -26.54 11.11 0.87
C SER A 139 -25.74 11.44 -0.38
N SER A 140 -26.15 12.46 -1.15
CA SER A 140 -25.40 12.93 -2.32
C SER A 140 -24.05 13.53 -1.91
N GLN A 141 -24.02 14.34 -0.84
CA GLN A 141 -22.78 14.90 -0.30
C GLN A 141 -21.86 13.78 0.22
N GLN A 142 -22.39 12.77 0.88
CA GLN A 142 -21.64 11.61 1.35
C GLN A 142 -20.95 10.89 0.19
N THR A 143 -21.71 10.52 -0.84
CA THR A 143 -21.16 9.81 -2.01
C THR A 143 -20.09 10.63 -2.71
N SER A 144 -20.38 11.89 -3.02
CA SER A 144 -19.43 12.79 -3.67
C SER A 144 -18.20 13.04 -2.80
N GLY A 145 -18.40 13.20 -1.49
CA GLY A 145 -17.32 13.43 -0.54
C GLY A 145 -16.35 12.26 -0.42
N LEU A 146 -16.86 11.02 -0.42
CA LEU A 146 -16.04 9.83 -0.43
C LEU A 146 -15.20 9.71 -1.71
N ILE A 147 -15.82 9.99 -2.86
CA ILE A 147 -15.12 9.97 -4.17
C ILE A 147 -14.01 11.02 -4.19
N ILE A 148 -14.31 12.26 -3.77
CA ILE A 148 -13.33 13.35 -3.67
C ILE A 148 -12.19 12.96 -2.74
N SER A 149 -12.50 12.31 -1.62
CA SER A 149 -11.47 11.83 -0.67
C SER A 149 -10.54 10.79 -1.28
N ILE A 150 -11.07 9.84 -2.05
CA ILE A 150 -10.25 8.83 -2.76
C ILE A 150 -9.35 9.50 -3.80
N LEU A 151 -9.88 10.44 -4.59
CA LEU A 151 -9.10 11.22 -5.55
C LEU A 151 -8.00 12.03 -4.86
N LEU A 152 -8.33 12.69 -3.75
CA LEU A 152 -7.40 13.48 -2.96
C LEU A 152 -6.26 12.61 -2.43
N ILE A 153 -6.57 11.43 -1.87
CA ILE A 153 -5.57 10.46 -1.41
C ILE A 153 -4.59 10.14 -2.55
N GLN A 154 -5.08 9.79 -3.73
CA GLN A 154 -4.25 9.37 -4.86
C GLN A 154 -3.38 10.52 -5.39
N VAL A 155 -3.94 11.72 -5.54
CA VAL A 155 -3.19 12.88 -6.03
C VAL A 155 -2.11 13.30 -5.04
N VAL A 156 -2.45 13.37 -3.75
CA VAL A 156 -1.48 13.75 -2.71
C VAL A 156 -0.42 12.66 -2.52
N ALA A 157 -0.75 11.39 -2.75
CA ALA A 157 0.21 10.29 -2.68
C ALA A 157 1.36 10.42 -3.69
N ILE A 158 1.11 11.02 -4.86
CA ILE A 158 2.17 11.35 -5.84
C ILE A 158 3.23 12.27 -5.21
N GLY A 159 2.78 13.35 -4.56
CA GLY A 159 3.65 14.27 -3.82
C GLY A 159 4.37 13.59 -2.65
N GLY A 160 3.64 12.74 -1.91
CA GLY A 160 4.17 11.94 -0.82
C GLY A 160 5.31 11.02 -1.26
N ALA A 161 5.12 10.28 -2.36
CA ALA A 161 6.14 9.39 -2.90
C ALA A 161 7.44 10.14 -3.24
N TYR A 162 7.35 11.31 -3.84
CA TYR A 162 8.51 12.13 -4.16
C TYR A 162 9.19 12.69 -2.91
N MET A 163 8.42 13.27 -1.99
CA MET A 163 8.93 13.90 -0.77
C MET A 163 9.65 12.90 0.11
N PHE A 164 9.00 11.79 0.46
CA PHE A 164 9.59 10.76 1.34
C PHE A 164 10.78 10.05 0.70
N THR A 165 10.77 9.87 -0.62
CA THR A 165 11.93 9.32 -1.34
C THR A 165 13.15 10.23 -1.23
N LYS A 166 13.00 11.54 -1.41
CA LYS A 166 14.09 12.50 -1.18
C LYS A 166 14.59 12.48 0.25
N MET A 167 13.65 12.45 1.21
CA MET A 167 14.01 12.33 2.63
C MET A 167 14.77 11.03 2.91
N ALA A 168 14.34 9.90 2.35
CA ALA A 168 14.99 8.60 2.54
C ALA A 168 16.40 8.56 1.96
N GLN A 169 16.64 9.21 0.83
CA GLN A 169 17.98 9.36 0.26
C GLN A 169 18.90 10.19 1.15
N LYS A 170 18.39 11.24 1.77
CA LYS A 170 19.17 12.16 2.61
C LYS A 170 19.41 11.61 4.01
N TYR A 171 18.37 11.11 4.68
CA TYR A 171 18.39 10.75 6.09
C TYR A 171 18.44 9.23 6.33
N GLY A 172 18.23 8.43 5.28
CA GLY A 172 18.18 6.97 5.33
C GLY A 172 16.77 6.42 5.50
N ASN A 173 16.55 5.25 4.88
CA ASN A 173 15.23 4.65 4.75
C ASN A 173 14.57 4.32 6.12
N ILE A 174 15.31 3.72 7.04
CA ILE A 174 14.76 3.28 8.33
C ILE A 174 14.26 4.47 9.16
N LEU A 175 15.02 5.56 9.21
CA LEU A 175 14.64 6.75 9.96
C LEU A 175 13.38 7.39 9.39
N VAL A 176 13.35 7.57 8.06
CA VAL A 176 12.20 8.18 7.38
C VAL A 176 10.96 7.29 7.48
N LEU A 177 11.13 5.97 7.37
CA LEU A 177 10.05 5.03 7.56
C LEU A 177 9.51 5.06 9.00
N THR A 178 10.40 5.09 10.00
CA THR A 178 10.00 5.21 11.41
C THR A 178 9.19 6.48 11.65
N PHE A 179 9.64 7.62 11.10
CA PHE A 179 8.93 8.89 11.19
C PHE A 179 7.54 8.80 10.51
N ALA A 180 7.47 8.23 9.30
CA ALA A 180 6.20 8.06 8.59
C ALA A 180 5.22 7.17 9.37
N ILE A 181 5.70 6.07 9.95
CA ILE A 181 4.86 5.15 10.74
C ILE A 181 4.39 5.81 12.04
N PHE A 182 5.23 6.63 12.68
CA PHE A 182 4.81 7.43 13.84
C PHE A 182 3.70 8.41 13.47
N LEU A 183 3.81 9.09 12.32
CA LEU A 183 2.76 9.99 11.83
C LEU A 183 1.46 9.25 11.48
N TRP A 184 1.52 7.99 11.00
CA TRP A 184 0.33 7.15 10.84
C TRP A 184 -0.41 6.94 12.16
N GLY A 185 0.32 6.71 13.26
CA GLY A 185 -0.28 6.64 14.60
C GLY A 185 -0.98 7.95 14.98
N ALA A 186 -0.36 9.11 14.71
CA ALA A 186 -0.98 10.41 14.95
C ALA A 186 -2.23 10.65 14.08
N VAL A 187 -2.23 10.18 12.84
CA VAL A 187 -3.41 10.23 11.95
C VAL A 187 -4.56 9.41 12.53
N CYS A 188 -4.29 8.20 13.04
CA CYS A 188 -5.31 7.39 13.73
C CYS A 188 -5.88 8.08 14.98
N LEU A 189 -5.01 8.75 15.76
CA LEU A 189 -5.45 9.55 16.90
C LEU A 189 -6.34 10.72 16.46
N TYR A 190 -5.96 11.45 15.42
CA TYR A 190 -6.74 12.55 14.89
C TYR A 190 -8.09 12.07 14.31
N ALA A 191 -8.10 10.90 13.65
CA ALA A 191 -9.32 10.28 13.11
C ALA A 191 -10.41 10.04 14.18
N TYR A 192 -10.01 9.81 15.43
CA TYR A 192 -10.96 9.63 16.53
C TYR A 192 -11.83 10.88 16.79
N PHE A 193 -11.28 12.07 16.58
CA PHE A 193 -11.93 13.35 16.92
C PHE A 193 -12.73 13.96 15.77
N ILE A 194 -12.52 13.53 14.53
CA ILE A 194 -13.16 14.16 13.37
C ILE A 194 -14.64 13.77 13.27
N LYS A 195 -15.45 14.75 12.84
CA LYS A 195 -16.89 14.59 12.59
C LYS A 195 -17.34 15.25 11.29
N SER A 196 -16.68 16.33 10.88
CA SER A 196 -17.12 17.12 9.74
C SER A 196 -16.47 16.65 8.42
N PRO A 197 -17.14 16.87 7.27
CA PRO A 197 -16.59 16.56 5.94
C PRO A 197 -15.22 17.23 5.67
N ILE A 198 -15.03 18.48 6.12
CA ILE A 198 -13.76 19.20 5.92
C ILE A 198 -12.61 18.51 6.66
N GLN A 199 -12.85 18.08 7.91
CA GLN A 199 -11.87 17.33 8.68
C GLN A 199 -11.55 15.98 8.01
N PHE A 200 -12.56 15.33 7.40
CA PHE A 200 -12.36 14.09 6.65
C PHE A 200 -11.49 14.30 5.41
N TYR A 201 -11.66 15.42 4.67
CA TYR A 201 -10.78 15.75 3.55
C TYR A 201 -9.35 16.04 4.00
N MET A 202 -9.17 16.73 5.14
CA MET A 202 -7.83 16.95 5.69
C MET A 202 -7.13 15.64 6.03
N ILE A 203 -7.83 14.71 6.68
CA ILE A 203 -7.24 13.39 7.00
C ILE A 203 -6.98 12.57 5.73
N ALA A 204 -7.85 12.64 4.72
CA ALA A 204 -7.62 12.00 3.43
C ALA A 204 -6.32 12.50 2.76
N GLY A 205 -6.08 13.82 2.81
CA GLY A 205 -4.82 14.40 2.34
C GLY A 205 -3.60 13.88 3.12
N LEU A 206 -3.66 13.81 4.45
CA LEU A 206 -2.59 13.27 5.28
C LEU A 206 -2.35 11.77 5.00
N VAL A 207 -3.41 10.98 4.88
CA VAL A 207 -3.37 9.57 4.51
C VAL A 207 -2.70 9.41 3.14
N GLY A 208 -3.08 10.22 2.14
CA GLY A 208 -2.45 10.20 0.83
C GLY A 208 -0.95 10.48 0.90
N LEU A 209 -0.57 11.55 1.61
CA LEU A 209 0.84 11.93 1.78
C LEU A 209 1.67 10.79 2.41
N LEU A 210 1.16 10.21 3.48
CA LEU A 210 1.84 9.14 4.21
C LEU A 210 1.83 7.82 3.44
N MET A 211 0.73 7.45 2.79
CA MET A 211 0.62 6.25 1.96
C MET A 211 1.64 6.30 0.82
N GLY A 212 1.66 7.43 0.09
CA GLY A 212 2.60 7.65 -1.00
C GLY A 212 4.07 7.57 -0.58
N GLY A 213 4.38 7.95 0.65
CA GLY A 213 5.74 7.85 1.20
C GLY A 213 6.08 6.48 1.77
N THR A 214 5.20 5.93 2.59
CA THR A 214 5.48 4.71 3.37
C THR A 214 5.67 3.48 2.49
N GLN A 215 4.77 3.24 1.54
CA GLN A 215 4.79 2.03 0.72
C GLN A 215 6.05 1.92 -0.15
N PRO A 216 6.42 2.93 -0.97
CA PRO A 216 7.62 2.83 -1.80
C PRO A 216 8.90 2.76 -0.97
N VAL A 217 9.00 3.50 0.15
CA VAL A 217 10.18 3.46 1.03
C VAL A 217 10.30 2.12 1.74
N ALA A 218 9.20 1.51 2.19
CA ALA A 218 9.20 0.17 2.78
C ALA A 218 9.68 -0.89 1.78
N ARG A 219 9.13 -0.88 0.55
CA ARG A 219 9.53 -1.81 -0.52
C ARG A 219 10.99 -1.63 -0.93
N ALA A 220 11.45 -0.38 -1.06
CA ALA A 220 12.86 -0.08 -1.34
C ALA A 220 13.78 -0.52 -0.19
N THR A 221 13.34 -0.35 1.07
CA THR A 221 14.11 -0.81 2.23
C THR A 221 14.24 -2.32 2.26
N TYR A 222 13.16 -3.04 1.96
CA TYR A 222 13.16 -4.49 1.86
C TYR A 222 14.13 -4.96 0.79
N SER A 223 14.12 -4.34 -0.40
CA SER A 223 15.03 -4.71 -1.49
C SER A 223 16.51 -4.57 -1.14
N LEU A 224 16.88 -3.60 -0.28
CA LEU A 224 18.25 -3.41 0.20
C LEU A 224 18.72 -4.51 1.18
N PHE A 225 17.82 -5.35 1.66
CA PHE A 225 18.15 -6.48 2.56
C PHE A 225 18.23 -7.81 1.83
N ILE A 226 17.76 -7.87 0.60
CA ILE A 226 17.87 -9.06 -0.25
C ILE A 226 19.36 -9.29 -0.53
N PRO A 227 19.86 -10.53 -0.37
CA PRO A 227 21.25 -10.87 -0.72
C PRO A 227 21.47 -10.75 -2.22
N ASP A 228 22.73 -10.73 -2.63
CA ASP A 228 23.07 -10.87 -4.04
C ASP A 228 22.70 -12.29 -4.51
N THR A 229 21.56 -12.39 -5.19
CA THR A 229 20.97 -13.66 -5.64
C THR A 229 20.30 -13.48 -7.00
N LYS A 230 20.28 -14.57 -7.78
CA LYS A 230 19.53 -14.60 -9.05
C LYS A 230 18.02 -14.74 -8.84
N ASP A 231 17.58 -15.14 -7.65
CA ASP A 231 16.16 -15.36 -7.30
C ASP A 231 15.62 -14.25 -6.39
N THR A 232 15.60 -13.02 -6.88
CA THR A 232 14.97 -11.89 -6.18
C THR A 232 13.46 -12.01 -6.17
N THR A 233 12.87 -12.73 -7.12
CA THR A 233 11.41 -12.91 -7.27
C THR A 233 10.83 -13.62 -6.06
N SER A 234 11.43 -14.69 -5.57
CA SER A 234 10.95 -15.42 -4.37
C SER A 234 10.97 -14.54 -3.11
N PHE A 235 11.97 -13.64 -2.99
CA PHE A 235 12.02 -12.67 -1.89
C PHE A 235 10.88 -11.66 -1.98
N PHE A 236 10.60 -11.09 -3.14
CA PHE A 236 9.47 -10.16 -3.30
C PHE A 236 8.12 -10.87 -3.13
N SER A 237 7.99 -12.11 -3.59
CA SER A 237 6.81 -12.94 -3.32
C SER A 237 6.59 -13.14 -1.80
N PHE A 238 7.67 -13.33 -1.03
CA PHE A 238 7.59 -13.44 0.43
C PHE A 238 7.14 -12.13 1.08
N TYR A 239 7.62 -10.97 0.58
CA TYR A 239 7.16 -9.65 1.01
C TYR A 239 5.65 -9.49 0.77
N ASP A 240 5.19 -9.79 -0.45
CA ASP A 240 3.79 -9.65 -0.84
C ASP A 240 2.88 -10.62 -0.03
N VAL A 241 3.33 -11.87 0.19
CA VAL A 241 2.61 -12.83 1.06
C VAL A 241 2.53 -12.34 2.49
N THR A 242 3.61 -11.79 3.04
CA THR A 242 3.63 -11.21 4.39
C THR A 242 2.62 -10.07 4.51
N GLU A 243 2.54 -9.20 3.51
CA GLU A 243 1.56 -8.11 3.43
C GLU A 243 0.13 -8.65 3.38
N LYS A 244 -0.16 -9.64 2.51
CA LYS A 244 -1.50 -10.21 2.36
C LYS A 244 -1.96 -10.94 3.63
N ILE A 245 -1.08 -11.68 4.28
CA ILE A 245 -1.36 -12.28 5.58
C ILE A 245 -1.67 -11.18 6.61
N GLY A 246 -0.90 -10.09 6.61
CA GLY A 246 -1.16 -8.92 7.44
C GLY A 246 -2.56 -8.35 7.23
N ILE A 247 -3.03 -8.20 5.98
CA ILE A 247 -4.39 -7.73 5.67
C ILE A 247 -5.45 -8.64 6.32
N VAL A 248 -5.32 -9.96 6.16
CA VAL A 248 -6.27 -10.92 6.72
C VAL A 248 -6.36 -10.79 8.24
N PHE A 249 -5.21 -10.80 8.92
CA PHE A 249 -5.18 -10.63 10.37
C PHE A 249 -5.72 -9.26 10.81
N GLY A 250 -5.38 -8.20 10.07
CA GLY A 250 -5.84 -6.85 10.36
C GLY A 250 -7.36 -6.71 10.25
N MET A 251 -7.97 -7.28 9.23
CA MET A 251 -9.42 -7.25 9.05
C MET A 251 -10.15 -8.09 10.10
N ILE A 252 -9.63 -9.27 10.47
CA ILE A 252 -10.18 -10.07 11.58
C ILE A 252 -10.08 -9.30 12.89
N PHE A 253 -8.92 -8.70 13.17
CA PHE A 253 -8.71 -7.92 14.37
C PHE A 253 -9.61 -6.69 14.43
N TYR A 254 -9.78 -6.00 13.30
CA TYR A 254 -10.73 -4.88 13.18
C TYR A 254 -12.16 -5.33 13.47
N ALA A 255 -12.62 -6.44 12.88
CA ALA A 255 -13.97 -6.94 13.08
C ALA A 255 -14.24 -7.27 14.56
N ILE A 256 -13.29 -7.94 15.23
CA ILE A 256 -13.38 -8.26 16.67
C ILE A 256 -13.39 -6.96 17.50
N ALA A 257 -12.49 -6.02 17.20
CA ALA A 257 -12.41 -4.75 17.90
C ALA A 257 -13.69 -3.92 17.74
N ALA A 258 -14.25 -3.84 16.53
CA ALA A 258 -15.51 -3.15 16.26
C ALA A 258 -16.70 -3.81 16.99
N GLN A 259 -16.72 -5.12 17.05
CA GLN A 259 -17.77 -5.87 17.76
C GLN A 259 -17.71 -5.63 19.29
N ILE A 260 -16.50 -5.62 19.87
CA ILE A 260 -16.32 -5.42 21.32
C ILE A 260 -16.58 -3.97 21.72
N THR A 261 -16.12 -3.01 20.92
CA THR A 261 -16.21 -1.57 21.24
C THR A 261 -17.50 -0.92 20.78
N GLY A 262 -18.24 -1.56 19.87
CA GLY A 262 -19.48 -1.06 19.30
C GLY A 262 -19.32 0.15 18.35
N THR A 263 -18.10 0.65 18.13
CA THR A 263 -17.84 1.82 17.27
C THR A 263 -16.60 1.64 16.39
N VAL A 264 -16.67 2.18 15.17
CA VAL A 264 -15.56 2.20 14.22
C VAL A 264 -14.40 3.06 14.74
N ARG A 265 -14.71 4.16 15.45
CA ARG A 265 -13.71 5.10 16.00
C ARG A 265 -12.74 4.44 16.95
N PHE A 266 -13.24 3.66 17.90
CA PHE A 266 -12.37 2.93 18.84
C PHE A 266 -11.50 1.90 18.14
N SER A 267 -12.02 1.25 17.09
CA SER A 267 -11.24 0.30 16.30
C SER A 267 -10.04 0.98 15.62
N VAL A 268 -10.21 2.21 15.13
CA VAL A 268 -9.12 2.99 14.52
C VAL A 268 -8.05 3.36 15.55
N ILE A 269 -8.44 3.71 16.78
CA ILE A 269 -7.47 4.03 17.87
C ILE A 269 -6.60 2.82 18.22
N ILE A 270 -7.14 1.61 18.16
CA ILE A 270 -6.35 0.41 18.45
C ILE A 270 -5.19 0.28 17.45
N PHE A 271 -5.38 0.62 16.18
CA PHE A 271 -4.32 0.60 15.18
C PHE A 271 -3.21 1.64 15.45
N MET A 272 -3.50 2.73 16.16
CA MET A 272 -2.49 3.67 16.64
C MET A 272 -1.40 2.95 17.47
N PHE A 273 -1.79 2.07 18.40
CA PHE A 273 -0.83 1.31 19.20
C PHE A 273 0.06 0.41 18.34
N PHE A 274 -0.49 -0.22 17.32
CA PHE A 274 0.30 -1.06 16.42
C PHE A 274 1.24 -0.22 15.53
N PHE A 275 0.84 0.98 15.11
CA PHE A 275 1.75 1.89 14.43
C PHE A 275 2.91 2.32 15.34
N PHE A 276 2.64 2.69 16.58
CA PHE A 276 3.72 3.04 17.52
C PHE A 276 4.61 1.83 17.82
N LEU A 277 4.04 0.65 17.99
CA LEU A 277 4.83 -0.57 18.14
C LEU A 277 5.71 -0.84 16.92
N GLY A 278 5.15 -0.70 15.71
CA GLY A 278 5.89 -0.81 14.46
C GLY A 278 7.03 0.20 14.35
N ALA A 279 6.79 1.47 14.73
CA ALA A 279 7.82 2.50 14.78
C ALA A 279 8.94 2.15 15.77
N ILE A 280 8.60 1.69 16.98
CA ILE A 280 9.59 1.24 17.99
C ILE A 280 10.40 0.05 17.46
N LEU A 281 9.78 -0.92 16.81
CA LEU A 281 10.47 -2.06 16.22
C LEU A 281 11.41 -1.64 15.09
N LEU A 282 11.04 -0.65 14.27
CA LEU A 282 11.90 -0.10 13.24
C LEU A 282 13.17 0.54 13.82
N THR A 283 13.08 1.23 14.97
CA THR A 283 14.29 1.81 15.60
C THR A 283 15.31 0.75 16.05
N ARG A 284 14.85 -0.49 16.28
CA ARG A 284 15.71 -1.63 16.64
C ARG A 284 16.36 -2.34 15.45
N VAL A 285 16.06 -1.93 14.23
CA VAL A 285 16.70 -2.46 13.01
C VAL A 285 18.12 -1.89 12.92
N PRO A 286 19.16 -2.73 12.85
CA PRO A 286 20.55 -2.26 12.77
C PRO A 286 20.77 -1.40 11.53
N LYS A 287 21.51 -0.29 11.66
CA LYS A 287 21.82 0.62 10.53
C LYS A 287 22.62 -0.09 9.44
N ILE A 288 22.43 0.33 8.18
CA ILE A 288 23.29 -0.10 7.07
C ILE A 288 24.61 0.63 7.20
N ASP A 289 25.69 -0.12 7.18
CA ASP A 289 27.02 0.44 7.01
C ASP A 289 27.13 0.91 5.56
N ARG A 290 27.03 2.21 5.33
CA ARG A 290 27.05 2.81 3.98
C ARG A 290 28.36 2.54 3.24
N ASN A 291 29.44 2.25 3.97
CA ASN A 291 30.74 1.93 3.41
C ASN A 291 30.81 0.53 2.73
N LYS A 292 29.77 -0.29 2.89
CA LYS A 292 29.66 -1.61 2.23
C LYS A 292 28.79 -1.60 0.98
N LEU A 293 28.27 -0.43 0.58
CA LEU A 293 27.40 -0.25 -0.60
C LEU A 293 28.05 0.61 -1.70
N ALA A 294 29.30 1.07 -1.47
CA ALA A 294 30.11 1.78 -2.45
C ALA A 294 30.97 0.80 -3.27
#